data_0adf9436f5e7ad8461396e80939841c8
#
_entry.id   0adf9436f5e7ad8461396e80939841c8
#
_cell.length_a   1.000
_cell.length_b   1.000
_cell.length_c   1.000
_cell.angle_alpha   90.00
_cell.angle_beta   90.00
_cell.angle_gamma   90.00
#
_symmetry.space_group_name_H-M   'P 1'
#
loop_
_entity.id
_entity.type
_entity.pdbx_description
1 polymer ?
#
loop_
_entity_poly.entity_id
_entity_poly.type
_entity_poly.pdbx_seq_one_letter_code
_entity_poly.pdbx_strand_id
1 'polypeptide(L)'
;KTISPMGARLLKRWLVFPLKDVLPINERLNVVEYFFRQPDFKELIEEQLHLIGDLERIISKVAVGRVSPREVVALKVALQAIEPIKEACLEADNASLNRIGEQLNICKSIRDRIEKEINNDPPLLINKGGVMKSGVNAELDELRQIAYSGKDYLLQIQQRESELTEIPSLKIGYNNVFGYYIEVRNTHKDKVPQEWIRKQTLANAERYITQELKEYEEKILGAEDKILICLLYTSPSPRD
;
A
#
# COMPACT_ATOMS: atom_id res chain seq x y z
N LYS A 1 -5.39 -14.73 -28.18
CA LYS A 1 -5.41 -14.40 -26.75
C LYS A 1 -4.44 -13.27 -26.51
N THR A 2 -4.85 -12.21 -25.78
CA THR A 2 -3.98 -11.07 -25.44
C THR A 2 -3.39 -11.24 -24.04
N ILE A 3 -2.20 -10.71 -23.82
CA ILE A 3 -1.49 -10.82 -22.53
C ILE A 3 -2.06 -9.81 -21.53
N SER A 4 -2.26 -8.56 -21.96
CA SER A 4 -2.73 -7.49 -21.08
C SER A 4 -4.18 -7.06 -21.36
N PRO A 5 -4.92 -6.55 -20.36
CA PRO A 5 -6.26 -5.99 -20.58
C PRO A 5 -6.26 -4.79 -21.55
N MET A 6 -5.21 -3.96 -21.53
CA MET A 6 -5.02 -2.85 -22.46
C MET A 6 -4.89 -3.36 -23.90
N GLY A 7 -4.08 -4.40 -24.11
CA GLY A 7 -3.95 -5.07 -25.42
C GLY A 7 -5.27 -5.64 -25.92
N ALA A 8 -6.10 -6.22 -25.03
CA ALA A 8 -7.42 -6.72 -25.39
C ALA A 8 -8.35 -5.59 -25.87
N ARG A 9 -8.34 -4.43 -25.17
CA ARG A 9 -9.13 -3.26 -25.58
C ARG A 9 -8.64 -2.69 -26.92
N LEU A 10 -7.32 -2.61 -27.10
CA LEU A 10 -6.72 -2.14 -28.35
C LEU A 10 -7.07 -3.06 -29.53
N LEU A 11 -6.94 -4.37 -29.36
CA LEU A 11 -7.30 -5.35 -30.40
C LEU A 11 -8.78 -5.24 -30.78
N LYS A 12 -9.68 -5.12 -29.80
CA LYS A 12 -11.11 -4.90 -30.02
C LYS A 12 -11.37 -3.63 -30.84
N ARG A 13 -10.67 -2.55 -30.51
CA ARG A 13 -10.76 -1.28 -31.24
C ARG A 13 -10.27 -1.40 -32.67
N TRP A 14 -9.18 -2.13 -32.91
CA TRP A 14 -8.66 -2.36 -34.28
C TRP A 14 -9.59 -3.21 -35.14
N LEU A 15 -10.32 -4.14 -34.56
CA LEU A 15 -11.33 -4.92 -35.29
C LEU A 15 -12.54 -4.09 -35.72
N VAL A 16 -12.95 -3.13 -34.87
CA VAL A 16 -14.09 -2.24 -35.17
C VAL A 16 -13.69 -1.12 -36.14
N PHE A 17 -12.44 -0.63 -36.03
CA PHE A 17 -11.89 0.45 -36.85
C PHE A 17 -10.64 -0.01 -37.59
N PRO A 18 -10.81 -0.80 -38.68
CA PRO A 18 -9.69 -1.31 -39.45
C PRO A 18 -8.99 -0.20 -40.24
N LEU A 19 -7.68 -0.37 -40.43
CA LEU A 19 -6.90 0.52 -41.31
C LEU A 19 -7.34 0.35 -42.76
N LYS A 20 -7.30 1.46 -43.50
CA LYS A 20 -7.62 1.48 -44.96
C LYS A 20 -6.37 1.65 -45.84
N ASP A 21 -5.35 2.31 -45.28
CA ASP A 21 -4.14 2.64 -46.04
C ASP A 21 -3.14 1.49 -45.97
N VAL A 22 -2.52 1.17 -47.08
CA VAL A 22 -1.59 0.04 -47.24
C VAL A 22 -0.32 0.24 -46.39
N LEU A 23 0.19 1.46 -46.32
CA LEU A 23 1.44 1.75 -45.60
C LEU A 23 1.37 1.37 -44.10
N PRO A 24 0.42 1.84 -43.31
CA PRO A 24 0.33 1.46 -41.90
C PRO A 24 -0.09 0.00 -41.69
N ILE A 25 -0.75 -0.64 -42.65
CA ILE A 25 -1.01 -2.07 -42.61
C ILE A 25 0.31 -2.85 -42.71
N ASN A 26 1.15 -2.50 -43.72
CA ASN A 26 2.45 -3.16 -43.93
C ASN A 26 3.38 -2.91 -42.71
N GLU A 27 3.38 -1.72 -42.11
CA GLU A 27 4.14 -1.45 -40.90
C GLU A 27 3.76 -2.43 -39.75
N ARG A 28 2.48 -2.68 -39.55
CA ARG A 28 2.01 -3.67 -38.57
C ARG A 28 2.41 -5.10 -38.91
N LEU A 29 2.30 -5.47 -40.19
CA LEU A 29 2.69 -6.80 -40.67
C LEU A 29 4.20 -7.03 -40.52
N ASN A 30 5.02 -6.03 -40.77
CA ASN A 30 6.48 -6.08 -40.57
C ASN A 30 6.82 -6.33 -39.10
N VAL A 31 6.11 -5.71 -38.18
CA VAL A 31 6.28 -5.98 -36.74
C VAL A 31 5.90 -7.44 -36.39
N VAL A 32 4.77 -7.92 -36.90
CA VAL A 32 4.36 -9.32 -36.69
C VAL A 32 5.38 -10.30 -37.27
N GLU A 33 5.91 -10.04 -38.47
CA GLU A 33 6.97 -10.84 -39.07
C GLU A 33 8.22 -10.85 -38.23
N TYR A 34 8.62 -9.68 -37.67
CA TYR A 34 9.77 -9.59 -36.77
C TYR A 34 9.59 -10.49 -35.55
N PHE A 35 8.45 -10.46 -34.90
CA PHE A 35 8.16 -11.35 -33.77
C PHE A 35 8.21 -12.84 -34.14
N PHE A 36 7.85 -13.18 -35.36
CA PHE A 36 7.95 -14.55 -35.86
C PHE A 36 9.39 -15.00 -36.06
N ARG A 37 10.23 -14.09 -36.54
CA ARG A 37 11.65 -14.37 -36.88
C ARG A 37 12.57 -14.28 -35.66
N GLN A 38 12.15 -13.58 -34.62
CA GLN A 38 12.93 -13.31 -33.40
C GLN A 38 12.23 -13.85 -32.15
N PRO A 39 12.31 -15.17 -31.88
CA PRO A 39 11.61 -15.79 -30.73
C PRO A 39 12.07 -15.24 -29.38
N ASP A 40 13.40 -14.95 -29.22
CA ASP A 40 13.94 -14.42 -27.98
C ASP A 40 13.40 -13.02 -27.66
N PHE A 41 13.29 -12.18 -28.69
CA PHE A 41 12.65 -10.87 -28.58
C PHE A 41 11.18 -10.99 -28.14
N LYS A 42 10.46 -11.92 -28.76
CA LYS A 42 9.07 -12.20 -28.42
C LYS A 42 8.93 -12.62 -26.96
N GLU A 43 9.74 -13.54 -26.49
CA GLU A 43 9.72 -14.05 -25.11
C GLU A 43 9.98 -12.93 -24.10
N LEU A 44 11.00 -12.10 -24.33
CA LEU A 44 11.31 -10.95 -23.50
C LEU A 44 10.10 -10.00 -23.43
N ILE A 45 9.50 -9.64 -24.56
CA ILE A 45 8.33 -8.75 -24.58
C ILE A 45 7.14 -9.36 -23.84
N GLU A 46 6.87 -10.67 -24.04
CA GLU A 46 5.78 -11.38 -23.35
C GLU A 46 5.97 -11.39 -21.83
N GLU A 47 7.16 -11.67 -21.34
CA GLU A 47 7.50 -11.64 -19.91
C GLU A 47 7.25 -10.25 -19.29
N GLN A 48 7.77 -9.20 -19.93
CA GLN A 48 7.59 -7.84 -19.43
C GLN A 48 6.12 -7.38 -19.48
N LEU A 49 5.37 -7.75 -20.52
CA LEU A 49 3.95 -7.44 -20.63
C LEU A 49 3.12 -8.07 -19.51
N HIS A 50 3.50 -9.23 -18.99
CA HIS A 50 2.85 -9.84 -17.84
C HIS A 50 2.99 -9.01 -16.54
N LEU A 51 4.07 -8.24 -16.40
CA LEU A 51 4.33 -7.37 -15.26
C LEU A 51 3.58 -6.03 -15.34
N ILE A 52 3.25 -5.56 -16.54
CA ILE A 52 2.66 -4.23 -16.75
C ILE A 52 1.21 -4.13 -16.24
N GLY A 53 0.42 -5.19 -16.32
CA GLY A 53 -0.96 -5.18 -15.85
C GLY A 53 -1.87 -4.23 -16.63
N ASP A 54 -2.74 -3.48 -15.93
CA ASP A 54 -3.72 -2.54 -16.51
C ASP A 54 -3.44 -1.09 -16.09
N LEU A 55 -2.47 -0.45 -16.74
CA LEU A 55 -2.08 0.93 -16.47
C LEU A 55 -3.22 1.93 -16.69
N GLU A 56 -4.05 1.76 -17.73
CA GLU A 56 -5.18 2.66 -18.01
C GLU A 56 -6.15 2.71 -16.82
N ARG A 57 -6.41 1.55 -16.20
CA ARG A 57 -7.27 1.46 -15.03
C ARG A 57 -6.63 2.10 -13.79
N ILE A 58 -5.34 1.90 -13.59
CA ILE A 58 -4.62 2.51 -12.46
C ILE A 58 -4.65 4.03 -12.60
N ILE A 59 -4.30 4.59 -13.77
CA ILE A 59 -4.31 6.03 -14.02
C ILE A 59 -5.70 6.64 -13.87
N SER A 60 -6.74 5.95 -14.34
CA SER A 60 -8.12 6.39 -14.14
C SER A 60 -8.48 6.48 -12.65
N LYS A 61 -8.00 5.56 -11.81
CA LYS A 61 -8.20 5.61 -10.36
C LYS A 61 -7.40 6.73 -9.70
N VAL A 62 -6.17 6.99 -10.17
CA VAL A 62 -5.36 8.13 -9.71
C VAL A 62 -6.10 9.44 -9.96
N ALA A 63 -6.64 9.63 -11.17
CA ALA A 63 -7.35 10.85 -11.55
C ALA A 63 -8.58 11.16 -10.67
N VAL A 64 -9.21 10.14 -10.07
CA VAL A 64 -10.36 10.29 -9.17
C VAL A 64 -10.01 10.08 -7.69
N GLY A 65 -8.73 10.00 -7.33
CA GLY A 65 -8.27 9.83 -5.96
C GLY A 65 -8.66 8.48 -5.30
N ARG A 66 -8.89 7.42 -6.10
CA ARG A 66 -9.34 6.10 -5.63
C ARG A 66 -8.30 5.00 -5.80
N VAL A 67 -7.05 5.35 -6.05
CA VAL A 67 -5.94 4.39 -6.15
C VAL A 67 -5.57 3.89 -4.75
N SER A 68 -5.36 2.58 -4.61
CA SER A 68 -4.86 1.99 -3.36
C SER A 68 -3.32 2.01 -3.33
N PRO A 69 -2.69 1.95 -2.13
CA PRO A 69 -1.23 1.88 -2.02
C PRO A 69 -0.61 0.71 -2.81
N ARG A 70 -1.26 -0.45 -2.84
CA ARG A 70 -0.82 -1.61 -3.63
C ARG A 70 -0.86 -1.37 -5.13
N GLU A 71 -1.86 -0.62 -5.62
CA GLU A 71 -1.93 -0.23 -7.02
C GLU A 71 -0.84 0.77 -7.39
N VAL A 72 -0.41 1.64 -6.46
CA VAL A 72 0.76 2.52 -6.67
C VAL A 72 2.05 1.72 -6.80
N VAL A 73 2.23 0.67 -5.97
CA VAL A 73 3.36 -0.27 -6.11
C VAL A 73 3.28 -1.04 -7.43
N ALA A 74 2.09 -1.51 -7.82
CA ALA A 74 1.90 -2.16 -9.13
C ALA A 74 2.23 -1.21 -10.30
N LEU A 75 1.92 0.09 -10.19
CA LEU A 75 2.34 1.10 -11.17
C LEU A 75 3.88 1.17 -11.26
N LYS A 76 4.59 1.19 -10.12
CA LYS A 76 6.06 1.17 -10.10
C LYS A 76 6.61 -0.05 -10.86
N VAL A 77 6.10 -1.25 -10.57
CA VAL A 77 6.53 -2.50 -11.24
C VAL A 77 6.27 -2.42 -12.75
N ALA A 78 5.10 -1.92 -13.13
CA ALA A 78 4.76 -1.74 -14.54
C ALA A 78 5.71 -0.75 -15.25
N LEU A 79 6.07 0.36 -14.60
CA LEU A 79 7.01 1.34 -15.15
C LEU A 79 8.43 0.76 -15.26
N GLN A 80 8.84 -0.11 -14.33
CA GLN A 80 10.11 -0.84 -14.41
C GLN A 80 10.15 -1.78 -15.61
N ALA A 81 9.05 -2.48 -15.89
CA ALA A 81 8.94 -3.41 -17.02
C ALA A 81 8.96 -2.71 -18.41
N ILE A 82 8.68 -1.40 -18.47
CA ILE A 82 8.76 -0.63 -19.73
C ILE A 82 10.21 -0.42 -20.18
N GLU A 83 11.16 -0.34 -19.27
CA GLU A 83 12.57 -0.06 -19.59
C GLU A 83 13.20 -1.13 -20.50
N PRO A 84 13.17 -2.44 -20.16
CA PRO A 84 13.68 -3.49 -21.06
C PRO A 84 12.89 -3.61 -22.37
N ILE A 85 11.60 -3.32 -22.39
CA ILE A 85 10.82 -3.26 -23.63
C ILE A 85 11.33 -2.15 -24.52
N LYS A 86 11.57 -0.97 -23.97
CA LYS A 86 12.11 0.18 -24.71
C LYS A 86 13.47 -0.13 -25.31
N GLU A 87 14.37 -0.67 -24.52
CA GLU A 87 15.73 -1.05 -24.97
C GLU A 87 15.66 -2.06 -26.09
N ALA A 88 14.92 -3.16 -25.93
CA ALA A 88 14.75 -4.17 -26.96
C ALA A 88 14.12 -3.61 -28.24
N CYS A 89 13.14 -2.71 -28.13
CA CYS A 89 12.56 -2.05 -29.30
C CYS A 89 13.55 -1.13 -30.01
N LEU A 90 14.44 -0.43 -29.32
CA LEU A 90 15.45 0.45 -29.91
C LEU A 90 16.59 -0.33 -30.59
N GLU A 91 16.92 -1.52 -30.10
CA GLU A 91 17.95 -2.39 -30.65
C GLU A 91 17.42 -3.28 -31.81
N ALA A 92 16.10 -3.33 -32.01
CA ALA A 92 15.49 -4.15 -33.04
C ALA A 92 15.84 -3.64 -34.45
N ASP A 93 16.17 -4.56 -35.35
CA ASP A 93 16.30 -4.26 -36.79
C ASP A 93 14.91 -4.12 -37.44
N ASN A 94 14.11 -3.17 -36.94
CA ASN A 94 12.77 -2.89 -37.40
C ASN A 94 12.36 -1.44 -37.08
N ALA A 95 12.21 -0.63 -38.12
CA ALA A 95 11.91 0.80 -37.99
C ALA A 95 10.62 1.12 -37.21
N SER A 96 9.59 0.25 -37.27
CA SER A 96 8.36 0.44 -36.55
C SER A 96 8.53 0.17 -35.04
N LEU A 97 9.35 -0.82 -34.66
CA LEU A 97 9.71 -1.09 -33.27
C LEU A 97 10.59 0.01 -32.70
N ASN A 98 11.58 0.49 -33.47
CA ASN A 98 12.42 1.61 -33.03
C ASN A 98 11.58 2.85 -32.72
N ARG A 99 10.62 3.19 -33.58
CA ARG A 99 9.68 4.31 -33.36
C ARG A 99 8.85 4.11 -32.10
N ILE A 100 8.39 2.89 -31.81
CA ILE A 100 7.70 2.56 -30.56
C ILE A 100 8.63 2.77 -29.36
N GLY A 101 9.87 2.27 -29.44
CA GLY A 101 10.89 2.45 -28.39
C GLY A 101 11.18 3.93 -28.10
N GLU A 102 11.27 4.78 -29.14
CA GLU A 102 11.45 6.23 -28.97
C GLU A 102 10.28 6.89 -28.24
N GLN A 103 9.06 6.47 -28.52
CA GLN A 103 7.84 7.01 -27.90
C GLN A 103 7.60 6.50 -26.46
N LEU A 104 8.19 5.39 -26.06
CA LEU A 104 8.04 4.85 -24.72
C LEU A 104 8.78 5.74 -23.69
N ASN A 105 8.04 6.25 -22.73
CA ASN A 105 8.60 6.98 -21.60
C ASN A 105 8.62 6.08 -20.36
N ILE A 106 9.80 5.86 -19.80
CA ILE A 106 10.02 5.04 -18.59
C ILE A 106 9.55 5.72 -17.30
N CYS A 107 9.13 6.98 -17.36
CA CYS A 107 8.65 7.77 -16.21
C CYS A 107 9.55 7.65 -14.97
N LYS A 108 10.87 7.74 -15.16
CA LYS A 108 11.89 7.47 -14.14
C LYS A 108 11.65 8.24 -12.84
N SER A 109 11.32 9.52 -12.92
CA SER A 109 11.09 10.37 -11.73
C SER A 109 9.92 9.86 -10.87
N ILE A 110 8.83 9.42 -11.50
CA ILE A 110 7.66 8.86 -10.81
C ILE A 110 8.01 7.51 -10.19
N ARG A 111 8.66 6.63 -10.96
CA ARG A 111 9.12 5.33 -10.49
C ARG A 111 10.02 5.45 -9.27
N ASP A 112 11.05 6.30 -9.36
CA ASP A 112 12.05 6.49 -8.31
C ASP A 112 11.41 7.14 -7.06
N ARG A 113 10.44 8.03 -7.25
CA ARG A 113 9.67 8.62 -6.16
C ARG A 113 8.82 7.56 -5.44
N ILE A 114 8.09 6.72 -6.15
CA ILE A 114 7.32 5.63 -5.55
C ILE A 114 8.24 4.66 -4.81
N GLU A 115 9.40 4.29 -5.41
CA GLU A 115 10.39 3.44 -4.76
C GLU A 115 10.92 4.04 -3.46
N LYS A 116 11.18 5.34 -3.44
CA LYS A 116 11.71 6.04 -2.27
C LYS A 116 10.66 6.17 -1.14
N GLU A 117 9.42 6.49 -1.49
CA GLU A 117 8.41 6.94 -0.54
C GLU A 117 7.48 5.83 -0.05
N ILE A 118 7.15 4.85 -0.89
CA ILE A 118 6.15 3.82 -0.58
C ILE A 118 6.81 2.50 -0.19
N ASN A 119 6.26 1.82 0.82
CA ASN A 119 6.69 0.48 1.19
C ASN A 119 6.43 -0.52 0.05
N ASN A 120 7.27 -1.53 -0.06
CA ASN A 120 7.16 -2.51 -1.16
C ASN A 120 5.92 -3.43 -1.01
N ASP A 121 5.49 -3.71 0.21
CA ASP A 121 4.22 -4.41 0.51
C ASP A 121 3.34 -3.56 1.43
N PRO A 122 2.71 -2.50 0.89
CA PRO A 122 1.86 -1.65 1.69
C PRO A 122 0.51 -2.33 1.96
N PRO A 123 -0.20 -1.94 3.01
CA PRO A 123 -1.57 -2.40 3.25
C PRO A 123 -2.50 -1.95 2.12
N LEU A 124 -3.63 -2.65 1.98
CA LEU A 124 -4.65 -2.29 0.98
C LEU A 124 -5.28 -0.91 1.27
N LEU A 125 -5.45 -0.59 2.55
CA LEU A 125 -6.10 0.64 3.03
C LEU A 125 -5.08 1.53 3.74
N ILE A 126 -5.13 2.83 3.46
CA ILE A 126 -4.23 3.84 4.04
C ILE A 126 -4.35 3.90 5.56
N ASN A 127 -5.56 3.72 6.11
CA ASN A 127 -5.84 3.79 7.54
C ASN A 127 -5.21 2.66 8.39
N LYS A 128 -4.62 1.65 7.75
CA LYS A 128 -3.89 0.59 8.46
C LYS A 128 -2.45 0.95 8.80
N GLY A 129 -1.99 2.14 8.39
CA GLY A 129 -0.60 2.55 8.57
C GLY A 129 0.38 1.78 7.67
N GLY A 130 1.68 2.07 7.80
CA GLY A 130 2.72 1.32 7.08
C GLY A 130 2.77 1.52 5.56
N VAL A 131 2.10 2.54 5.02
CA VAL A 131 2.08 2.85 3.57
C VAL A 131 3.38 3.49 3.13
N MET A 132 3.84 4.51 3.85
CA MET A 132 5.06 5.25 3.54
C MET A 132 6.27 4.65 4.27
N LYS A 133 7.44 4.70 3.65
CA LYS A 133 8.72 4.34 4.27
C LYS A 133 9.09 5.32 5.37
N SER A 134 9.86 4.87 6.35
CA SER A 134 10.45 5.76 7.37
C SER A 134 11.48 6.68 6.73
N GLY A 135 11.63 7.90 7.28
CA GLY A 135 12.54 8.93 6.76
C GLY A 135 11.99 9.76 5.59
N VAL A 136 10.75 9.50 5.16
CA VAL A 136 10.10 10.28 4.08
C VAL A 136 9.44 11.55 4.62
N ASN A 137 8.82 11.45 5.79
CA ASN A 137 8.14 12.57 6.44
C ASN A 137 8.44 12.53 7.94
N ALA A 138 9.14 13.57 8.43
CA ALA A 138 9.57 13.64 9.83
C ALA A 138 8.40 13.69 10.82
N GLU A 139 7.32 14.43 10.50
CA GLU A 139 6.14 14.50 11.33
C GLU A 139 5.44 13.13 11.45
N LEU A 140 5.34 12.40 10.34
CA LEU A 140 4.77 11.06 10.34
C LEU A 140 5.60 10.08 11.16
N ASP A 141 6.93 10.19 11.10
CA ASP A 141 7.82 9.31 11.85
C ASP A 141 7.78 9.63 13.35
N GLU A 142 7.68 10.91 13.74
CA GLU A 142 7.47 11.32 15.15
C GLU A 142 6.13 10.79 15.69
N LEU A 143 5.04 10.94 14.94
CA LEU A 143 3.73 10.40 15.33
C LEU A 143 3.75 8.88 15.48
N ARG A 144 4.44 8.18 14.60
CA ARG A 144 4.64 6.73 14.69
C ARG A 144 5.41 6.35 15.95
N GLN A 145 6.46 7.10 16.28
CA GLN A 145 7.24 6.85 17.48
C GLN A 145 6.38 7.03 18.73
N ILE A 146 5.54 8.06 18.80
CA ILE A 146 4.58 8.27 19.89
C ILE A 146 3.61 7.09 20.00
N ALA A 147 3.04 6.62 18.89
CA ALA A 147 2.12 5.49 18.88
C ALA A 147 2.80 4.16 19.30
N TYR A 148 4.05 3.93 18.88
CA TYR A 148 4.83 2.76 19.30
C TYR A 148 5.23 2.82 20.77
N SER A 149 5.80 3.94 21.22
CA SER A 149 6.18 4.12 22.64
C SER A 149 4.99 3.98 23.58
N GLY A 150 3.80 4.41 23.14
CA GLY A 150 2.57 4.21 23.89
C GLY A 150 2.20 2.73 24.05
N LYS A 151 2.37 1.90 23.02
CA LYS A 151 2.14 0.46 23.10
C LYS A 151 3.15 -0.25 24.03
N ASP A 152 4.41 0.11 23.95
CA ASP A 152 5.44 -0.43 24.83
C ASP A 152 5.16 -0.05 26.30
N TYR A 153 4.68 1.17 26.54
CA TYR A 153 4.29 1.60 27.87
C TYR A 153 3.08 0.83 28.42
N LEU A 154 2.10 0.49 27.60
CA LEU A 154 1.00 -0.39 28.03
C LEU A 154 1.49 -1.76 28.49
N LEU A 155 2.51 -2.32 27.84
CA LEU A 155 3.14 -3.57 28.28
C LEU A 155 3.86 -3.39 29.62
N GLN A 156 4.55 -2.25 29.84
CA GLN A 156 5.18 -1.92 31.12
C GLN A 156 4.12 -1.77 32.22
N ILE A 157 3.01 -1.08 31.98
CA ILE A 157 1.89 -1.00 32.91
C ILE A 157 1.38 -2.41 33.25
N GLN A 158 1.14 -3.25 32.23
CA GLN A 158 0.67 -4.62 32.44
C GLN A 158 1.62 -5.42 33.35
N GLN A 159 2.91 -5.35 33.10
CA GLN A 159 3.90 -6.05 33.92
C GLN A 159 3.93 -5.50 35.33
N ARG A 160 4.04 -4.18 35.50
CA ARG A 160 4.07 -3.50 36.81
C ARG A 160 2.82 -3.84 37.65
N GLU A 161 1.64 -3.70 37.07
CA GLU A 161 0.38 -4.00 37.77
C GLU A 161 0.24 -5.49 38.09
N SER A 162 0.73 -6.39 37.23
CA SER A 162 0.77 -7.82 37.50
C SER A 162 1.65 -8.16 38.69
N GLU A 163 2.81 -7.49 38.83
CA GLU A 163 3.73 -7.65 39.96
C GLU A 163 3.15 -7.08 41.24
N LEU A 164 2.62 -5.84 41.21
CA LEU A 164 2.06 -5.16 42.37
C LEU A 164 0.82 -5.85 42.96
N THR A 165 -0.04 -6.36 42.10
CA THR A 165 -1.29 -7.06 42.52
C THR A 165 -1.10 -8.54 42.75
N GLU A 166 0.06 -9.11 42.37
CA GLU A 166 0.30 -10.57 42.33
C GLU A 166 -0.74 -11.32 41.50
N ILE A 167 -1.19 -10.73 40.39
CA ILE A 167 -2.14 -11.32 39.44
C ILE A 167 -1.42 -11.68 38.15
N PRO A 168 -0.87 -12.90 37.99
CA PRO A 168 -0.07 -13.26 36.82
C PRO A 168 -0.88 -13.38 35.51
N SER A 169 -2.20 -13.48 35.65
CA SER A 169 -3.11 -13.58 34.51
C SER A 169 -3.69 -12.25 34.04
N LEU A 170 -3.22 -11.13 34.60
CA LEU A 170 -3.63 -9.78 34.22
C LEU A 170 -3.27 -9.50 32.75
N LYS A 171 -4.21 -8.93 32.01
CA LYS A 171 -4.00 -8.53 30.61
C LYS A 171 -4.55 -7.14 30.37
N ILE A 172 -3.85 -6.35 29.56
CA ILE A 172 -4.39 -5.12 29.02
C ILE A 172 -4.98 -5.43 27.63
N GLY A 173 -6.22 -5.00 27.42
CA GLY A 173 -6.94 -5.13 26.16
C GLY A 173 -7.56 -3.81 25.74
N TYR A 174 -8.12 -3.76 24.52
CA TYR A 174 -8.82 -2.61 23.99
C TYR A 174 -10.27 -2.94 23.64
N ASN A 175 -11.19 -2.02 23.94
CA ASN A 175 -12.61 -2.13 23.60
C ASN A 175 -13.09 -0.82 22.99
N ASN A 176 -13.82 -0.88 21.87
CA ASN A 176 -14.29 0.30 21.13
C ASN A 176 -15.26 1.20 21.92
N VAL A 177 -15.86 0.70 23.04
CA VAL A 177 -16.85 1.45 23.83
C VAL A 177 -16.20 2.25 24.96
N PHE A 178 -15.21 1.67 25.64
CA PHE A 178 -14.60 2.29 26.84
C PHE A 178 -13.07 2.30 26.83
N GLY A 179 -12.43 1.95 25.70
CA GLY A 179 -11.01 2.09 25.47
C GLY A 179 -10.14 0.98 26.03
N TYR A 180 -8.94 1.31 26.47
CA TYR A 180 -8.01 0.36 27.09
C TYR A 180 -8.50 -0.03 28.49
N TYR A 181 -8.38 -1.32 28.80
CA TYR A 181 -8.82 -1.91 30.07
C TYR A 181 -7.85 -2.96 30.56
N ILE A 182 -7.87 -3.18 31.87
CA ILE A 182 -7.20 -4.28 32.56
C ILE A 182 -8.24 -5.39 32.76
N GLU A 183 -7.97 -6.58 32.25
CA GLU A 183 -8.82 -7.75 32.45
C GLU A 183 -8.25 -8.64 33.55
N VAL A 184 -9.07 -8.91 34.57
CA VAL A 184 -8.74 -9.75 35.72
C VAL A 184 -9.73 -10.89 35.80
N ARG A 185 -9.23 -12.13 35.91
CA ARG A 185 -10.07 -13.30 36.09
C ARG A 185 -10.78 -13.27 37.45
N ASN A 186 -12.00 -13.78 37.54
CA ASN A 186 -12.79 -13.80 38.77
C ASN A 186 -12.10 -14.48 39.96
N THR A 187 -11.15 -15.39 39.68
CA THR A 187 -10.31 -16.06 40.71
C THR A 187 -9.40 -15.10 41.50
N HIS A 188 -9.15 -13.90 40.95
CA HIS A 188 -8.22 -12.90 41.53
C HIS A 188 -8.90 -11.56 41.81
N LYS A 189 -10.24 -11.49 41.78
CA LYS A 189 -10.97 -10.22 41.97
C LYS A 189 -10.72 -9.57 43.33
N ASP A 190 -10.44 -10.38 44.35
CA ASP A 190 -10.17 -9.87 45.72
C ASP A 190 -8.80 -9.18 45.87
N LYS A 191 -7.91 -9.34 44.88
CA LYS A 191 -6.60 -8.68 44.78
C LYS A 191 -6.63 -7.36 44.01
N VAL A 192 -7.78 -6.98 43.45
CA VAL A 192 -7.91 -5.76 42.65
C VAL A 192 -7.86 -4.53 43.54
N PRO A 193 -7.00 -3.53 43.22
CA PRO A 193 -6.92 -2.27 43.98
C PRO A 193 -8.25 -1.51 43.95
N GLN A 194 -8.58 -0.82 45.05
CA GLN A 194 -9.83 -0.07 45.17
C GLN A 194 -9.93 1.14 44.25
N GLU A 195 -8.78 1.67 43.81
CA GLU A 195 -8.70 2.79 42.86
C GLU A 195 -9.04 2.41 41.43
N TRP A 196 -9.08 1.12 41.11
CA TRP A 196 -9.47 0.67 39.76
C TRP A 196 -10.98 0.74 39.56
N ILE A 197 -11.39 1.41 38.50
CA ILE A 197 -12.81 1.61 38.18
C ILE A 197 -13.30 0.45 37.33
N ARG A 198 -14.21 -0.38 37.87
CA ARG A 198 -14.84 -1.47 37.15
C ARG A 198 -15.76 -0.92 36.05
N LYS A 199 -15.58 -1.40 34.81
CA LYS A 199 -16.38 -1.00 33.63
C LYS A 199 -17.27 -2.12 33.11
N GLN A 200 -16.83 -3.37 33.22
CA GLN A 200 -17.59 -4.50 32.70
C GLN A 200 -17.33 -5.74 33.53
N THR A 201 -18.40 -6.51 33.76
CA THR A 201 -18.35 -7.83 34.36
C THR A 201 -18.68 -8.86 33.28
N LEU A 202 -17.79 -9.84 33.11
CA LEU A 202 -17.95 -10.98 32.21
C LEU A 202 -18.20 -12.26 33.04
N ALA A 203 -18.55 -13.35 32.38
CA ALA A 203 -18.78 -14.64 33.05
C ALA A 203 -17.54 -15.12 33.85
N ASN A 204 -16.34 -14.94 33.35
CA ASN A 204 -15.10 -15.45 33.91
C ASN A 204 -14.06 -14.38 34.28
N ALA A 205 -14.35 -13.09 34.07
CA ALA A 205 -13.43 -11.99 34.28
C ALA A 205 -14.17 -10.68 34.56
N GLU A 206 -13.47 -9.72 35.11
CA GLU A 206 -13.91 -8.32 35.23
C GLU A 206 -12.92 -7.41 34.52
N ARG A 207 -13.43 -6.29 34.01
CA ARG A 207 -12.64 -5.29 33.26
C ARG A 207 -12.63 -3.96 34.00
N TYR A 208 -11.43 -3.44 34.18
CA TYR A 208 -11.16 -2.25 34.95
C TYR A 208 -10.43 -1.21 34.09
N ILE A 209 -10.60 0.05 34.48
CA ILE A 209 -9.82 1.16 33.93
C ILE A 209 -9.10 1.90 35.05
N THR A 210 -7.94 2.48 34.74
CA THR A 210 -7.20 3.39 35.61
C THR A 210 -7.08 4.76 34.96
N GLN A 211 -6.82 5.80 35.76
CA GLN A 211 -6.58 7.15 35.24
C GLN A 211 -5.38 7.18 34.28
N GLU A 212 -4.32 6.48 34.63
CA GLU A 212 -3.11 6.36 33.81
C GLU A 212 -3.39 5.72 32.44
N LEU A 213 -4.20 4.63 32.39
CA LEU A 213 -4.60 4.03 31.11
C LEU A 213 -5.39 5.01 30.23
N LYS A 214 -6.23 5.84 30.79
CA LYS A 214 -6.98 6.86 30.05
C LYS A 214 -6.08 7.94 29.45
N GLU A 215 -5.14 8.47 30.21
CA GLU A 215 -4.19 9.48 29.74
C GLU A 215 -3.33 8.96 28.59
N TYR A 216 -2.92 7.70 28.66
CA TYR A 216 -2.17 7.05 27.59
C TYR A 216 -3.03 6.73 26.36
N GLU A 217 -4.27 6.33 26.58
CA GLU A 217 -5.24 6.12 25.49
C GLU A 217 -5.39 7.40 24.65
N GLU A 218 -5.59 8.54 25.27
CA GLU A 218 -5.71 9.82 24.57
C GLU A 218 -4.47 10.16 23.73
N LYS A 219 -3.26 9.85 24.27
CA LYS A 219 -2.01 10.04 23.52
C LYS A 219 -1.87 9.10 22.32
N ILE A 220 -2.20 7.81 22.48
CA ILE A 220 -2.08 6.82 21.42
C ILE A 220 -3.11 7.08 20.32
N LEU A 221 -4.38 7.24 20.68
CA LEU A 221 -5.47 7.48 19.72
C LEU A 221 -5.28 8.82 19.01
N GLY A 222 -4.87 9.86 19.74
CA GLY A 222 -4.55 11.15 19.15
C GLY A 222 -3.39 11.09 18.16
N ALA A 223 -2.38 10.24 18.38
CA ALA A 223 -1.29 10.02 17.42
C ALA A 223 -1.77 9.22 16.20
N GLU A 224 -2.57 8.17 16.38
CA GLU A 224 -3.13 7.35 15.29
C GLU A 224 -4.04 8.19 14.37
N ASP A 225 -4.91 9.04 14.93
CA ASP A 225 -5.75 9.97 14.17
C ASP A 225 -4.92 10.99 13.39
N LYS A 226 -3.88 11.57 14.01
CA LYS A 226 -2.96 12.49 13.34
C LYS A 226 -2.16 11.80 12.23
N ILE A 227 -1.73 10.55 12.42
CA ILE A 227 -1.10 9.76 11.36
C ILE A 227 -2.02 9.64 10.16
N LEU A 228 -3.30 9.34 10.37
CA LEU A 228 -4.26 9.22 9.29
C LEU A 228 -4.46 10.56 8.57
N ILE A 229 -4.61 11.64 9.31
CA ILE A 229 -4.72 13.00 8.77
C ILE A 229 -3.46 13.34 7.97
N CYS A 230 -2.27 13.13 8.50
CA CYS A 230 -1.01 13.37 7.82
C CYS A 230 -0.91 12.60 6.49
N LEU A 231 -1.31 11.33 6.46
CA LEU A 231 -1.32 10.49 5.25
C LEU A 231 -2.34 10.97 4.20
N LEU A 232 -3.45 11.56 4.62
CA LEU A 232 -4.49 12.05 3.70
C LEU A 232 -4.17 13.45 3.17
N TYR A 233 -3.56 14.33 3.98
CA TYR A 233 -3.27 15.73 3.63
C TYR A 233 -1.92 15.96 2.97
N THR A 234 -0.95 15.04 3.12
CA THR A 234 0.33 15.12 2.39
C THR A 234 0.21 14.65 0.94
N SER A 235 -0.95 14.18 0.52
CA SER A 235 -1.24 13.99 -0.90
C SER A 235 -1.58 15.37 -1.49
N PRO A 236 -0.78 15.94 -2.42
CA PRO A 236 -1.13 17.21 -3.05
C PRO A 236 -2.52 17.06 -3.67
N SER A 237 -3.42 17.94 -3.25
CA SER A 237 -4.74 18.03 -3.86
C SER A 237 -4.58 18.31 -5.35
N PRO A 238 -5.29 17.61 -6.24
CA PRO A 238 -5.26 17.94 -7.68
C PRO A 238 -5.90 19.29 -7.99
N ARG A 239 -6.15 20.14 -6.99
CA ARG A 239 -6.79 21.46 -7.11
C ARG A 239 -5.88 22.63 -6.76
N ASP A 240 -4.61 22.37 -6.40
CA ASP A 240 -3.61 23.43 -6.14
C ASP A 240 -2.63 23.58 -7.30
#